data_f1a6aa7b5901ddb345abf1d2315c6890
#
_entry.id   f1a6aa7b5901ddb345abf1d2315c6890
#
_cell.length_a   1.000
_cell.length_b   1.000
_cell.length_c   1.000
_cell.angle_alpha   90.00
_cell.angle_beta   90.00
_cell.angle_gamma   90.00
#
_symmetry.space_group_name_H-M   'P 1'
#
loop_
_entity.id
_entity.type
_entity.pdbx_description
1 polymer ?
#
loop_
_entity_poly.entity_id
_entity_poly.type
_entity_poly.pdbx_seq_one_letter_code
_entity_poly.pdbx_strand_id
1 'polypeptide(L)'
;LRALADPMLGPRESLDKRAINIHEVTERVRQLMEAEANEALIVIRDYDPSLPEFLADADQLTQALLNIVRNAWEASEADCKITIKTRSRRQYTLNGHRHKLVCAIDIIDNGPGIPNDLMSSIFLPMVTSRPEGSGLGLSIAQLTLTRHGGVIQAVSEPGNTCFTLLVPMEELHD
;
A
#
# COMPACT_ATOMS: atom_id res chain seq x y z
N LEU A 1 -11.68 2.49 27.51
CA LEU A 1 -11.73 2.83 26.84
C LEU A 1 -11.12 2.98 25.89
N ARG A 2 -10.73 2.78 25.44
CA ARG A 2 -10.26 2.88 24.57
C ARG A 2 -10.35 2.65 23.64
N ALA A 3 -10.69 2.07 23.79
CA ALA A 3 -10.83 1.50 22.81
C ALA A 3 -11.32 2.26 21.84
N LEU A 4 -11.67 2.93 22.08
CA LEU A 4 -11.90 3.60 21.24
C LEU A 4 -10.99 3.88 20.50
N ALA A 5 -10.24 3.10 20.23
CA ALA A 5 -9.25 3.28 19.49
C ALA A 5 -9.45 4.44 18.69
N ASP A 6 -8.79 5.37 18.84
CA ASP A 6 -8.83 6.50 17.99
C ASP A 6 -8.30 6.06 16.63
N PRO A 7 -9.14 6.00 15.60
CA PRO A 7 -8.67 5.57 14.30
C PRO A 7 -7.62 6.49 13.71
N MET A 8 -7.45 7.67 14.27
CA MET A 8 -6.45 8.59 13.80
C MET A 8 -5.05 8.26 14.32
N LEU A 9 -4.96 7.32 15.24
CA LEU A 9 -3.66 6.91 15.77
C LEU A 9 -3.07 5.71 15.04
N GLY A 10 -3.74 5.23 14.02
CA GLY A 10 -3.21 4.16 13.19
C GLY A 10 -4.03 2.89 13.25
N PRO A 11 -3.54 1.81 12.64
CA PRO A 11 -4.28 0.56 12.60
C PRO A 11 -4.36 -0.10 13.98
N ARG A 12 -5.34 -0.97 14.14
CA ARG A 12 -5.49 -1.73 15.36
C ARG A 12 -4.23 -2.57 15.60
N GLU A 13 -3.96 -2.86 16.87
CA GLU A 13 -2.79 -3.65 17.18
C GLU A 13 -2.89 -5.08 16.66
N SER A 14 -4.10 -5.65 16.69
CA SER A 14 -4.30 -7.00 16.19
C SER A 14 -5.00 -6.95 14.84
N LEU A 15 -4.67 -7.92 13.99
CA LEU A 15 -5.29 -8.05 12.70
C LEU A 15 -6.55 -8.89 12.80
N ASP A 16 -7.58 -8.51 12.04
CA ASP A 16 -8.77 -9.30 11.85
C ASP A 16 -8.62 -10.03 10.51
N LYS A 17 -7.87 -11.14 10.54
CA LYS A 17 -7.55 -11.87 9.31
C LYS A 17 -8.71 -12.73 8.87
N ARG A 18 -9.04 -12.60 7.60
CA ARG A 18 -10.08 -13.40 6.95
C ARG A 18 -9.58 -13.78 5.56
N ALA A 19 -10.25 -14.73 4.94
CA ALA A 19 -9.96 -15.06 3.55
C ALA A 19 -10.35 -13.87 2.68
N ILE A 20 -9.40 -13.32 1.93
CA ILE A 20 -9.64 -12.16 1.10
C ILE A 20 -9.22 -12.42 -0.34
N ASN A 21 -9.88 -11.72 -1.25
CA ASN A 21 -9.42 -11.58 -2.63
C ASN A 21 -8.75 -10.22 -2.71
N ILE A 22 -7.44 -10.21 -2.99
CA ILE A 22 -6.68 -8.95 -2.98
C ILE A 22 -7.26 -7.95 -3.98
N HIS A 23 -7.88 -8.42 -5.06
CA HIS A 23 -8.42 -7.50 -6.05
C HIS A 23 -9.67 -6.79 -5.59
N GLU A 24 -10.39 -7.33 -4.60
CA GLU A 24 -11.46 -6.57 -3.96
C GLU A 24 -10.89 -5.39 -3.18
N VAL A 25 -9.74 -5.59 -2.55
CA VAL A 25 -9.06 -4.52 -1.84
C VAL A 25 -8.58 -3.44 -2.82
N THR A 26 -7.88 -3.84 -3.87
CA THR A 26 -7.34 -2.87 -4.83
C THR A 26 -8.45 -2.14 -5.58
N GLU A 27 -9.56 -2.84 -5.89
CA GLU A 27 -10.69 -2.19 -6.57
C GLU A 27 -11.38 -1.19 -5.67
N ARG A 28 -11.49 -1.49 -4.38
CA ARG A 28 -12.07 -0.53 -3.45
C ARG A 28 -11.20 0.72 -3.36
N VAL A 29 -9.88 0.54 -3.31
CA VAL A 29 -8.95 1.68 -3.31
C VAL A 29 -9.13 2.52 -4.57
N ARG A 30 -9.19 1.86 -5.72
CA ARG A 30 -9.38 2.57 -6.99
C ARG A 30 -10.68 3.38 -6.98
N GLN A 31 -11.77 2.76 -6.58
CA GLN A 31 -13.07 3.43 -6.58
C GLN A 31 -13.09 4.64 -5.65
N LEU A 32 -12.52 4.47 -4.45
CA LEU A 32 -12.49 5.57 -3.48
C LEU A 32 -11.63 6.72 -3.97
N MET A 33 -10.50 6.42 -4.57
CA MET A 33 -9.58 7.47 -5.03
C MET A 33 -10.09 8.16 -6.28
N GLU A 34 -10.69 7.43 -7.21
CA GLU A 34 -11.25 8.07 -8.39
C GLU A 34 -12.41 8.99 -8.03
N ALA A 35 -13.20 8.59 -7.03
CA ALA A 35 -14.27 9.44 -6.54
C ALA A 35 -13.75 10.71 -5.87
N GLU A 36 -12.71 10.56 -5.06
CA GLU A 36 -12.10 11.70 -4.36
C GLU A 36 -11.44 12.66 -5.34
N ALA A 37 -10.77 12.14 -6.35
CA ALA A 37 -9.99 12.95 -7.28
C ALA A 37 -10.83 13.58 -8.38
N ASN A 38 -12.05 13.10 -8.60
CA ASN A 38 -13.01 13.70 -9.54
C ASN A 38 -12.38 13.96 -10.91
N GLU A 39 -11.93 12.90 -11.58
CA GLU A 39 -11.34 12.90 -12.93
C GLU A 39 -9.89 13.43 -12.99
N ALA A 40 -9.34 13.89 -11.87
CA ALA A 40 -7.95 14.33 -11.86
C ALA A 40 -6.97 13.18 -11.72
N LEU A 41 -7.45 11.96 -11.65
CA LEU A 41 -6.65 10.77 -11.44
C LEU A 41 -7.12 9.66 -12.37
N ILE A 42 -6.16 9.02 -13.03
CA ILE A 42 -6.43 7.83 -13.84
C ILE A 42 -5.74 6.65 -13.15
N VAL A 43 -6.51 5.61 -12.84
CA VAL A 43 -5.94 4.39 -12.26
C VAL A 43 -5.96 3.29 -13.30
N ILE A 44 -4.78 2.75 -13.58
CA ILE A 44 -4.61 1.64 -14.52
C ILE A 44 -4.47 0.37 -13.70
N ARG A 45 -5.22 -0.67 -14.07
CA ARG A 45 -5.20 -1.95 -13.39
C ARG A 45 -4.35 -2.94 -14.19
N ASP A 46 -3.39 -3.56 -13.53
CA ASP A 46 -2.56 -4.60 -14.12
C ASP A 46 -2.55 -5.78 -13.15
N TYR A 47 -3.66 -6.51 -13.11
CA TYR A 47 -3.91 -7.53 -12.11
C TYR A 47 -3.63 -8.92 -12.65
N ASP A 48 -3.05 -9.76 -11.80
CA ASP A 48 -2.89 -11.18 -12.08
C ASP A 48 -4.14 -11.91 -11.60
N PRO A 49 -5.02 -12.36 -12.51
CA PRO A 49 -6.28 -12.98 -12.10
C PRO A 49 -6.11 -14.34 -11.46
N SER A 50 -4.92 -14.92 -11.49
CA SER A 50 -4.68 -16.25 -10.94
C SER A 50 -4.36 -16.23 -9.44
N LEU A 51 -4.28 -15.04 -8.81
CA LEU A 51 -3.94 -14.97 -7.38
C LEU A 51 -5.04 -15.61 -6.55
N PRO A 52 -4.69 -16.59 -5.69
CA PRO A 52 -5.69 -17.21 -4.82
C PRO A 52 -6.05 -16.30 -3.65
N GLU A 53 -7.16 -16.62 -2.98
CA GLU A 53 -7.48 -15.97 -1.72
C GLU A 53 -6.45 -16.35 -0.66
N PHE A 54 -6.26 -15.46 0.30
CA PHE A 54 -5.36 -15.72 1.41
C PHE A 54 -5.83 -14.95 2.64
N LEU A 55 -5.26 -15.30 3.80
CA LEU A 55 -5.67 -14.69 5.06
C LEU A 55 -4.98 -13.34 5.24
N ALA A 56 -5.76 -12.30 5.45
CA ALA A 56 -5.25 -10.96 5.69
C ALA A 56 -6.37 -10.09 6.24
N ASP A 57 -6.01 -8.90 6.68
CA ASP A 57 -6.97 -7.92 7.17
C ASP A 57 -7.27 -6.93 6.03
N ALA A 58 -8.40 -7.14 5.35
CA ALA A 58 -8.76 -6.36 4.18
C ALA A 58 -8.88 -4.87 4.49
N ASP A 59 -9.47 -4.52 5.64
CA ASP A 59 -9.65 -3.11 5.99
C ASP A 59 -8.32 -2.41 6.21
N GLN A 60 -7.39 -3.05 6.90
CA GLN A 60 -6.08 -2.45 7.14
C GLN A 60 -5.25 -2.38 5.87
N LEU A 61 -5.33 -3.38 5.01
CA LEU A 61 -4.65 -3.31 3.71
C LEU A 61 -5.23 -2.21 2.84
N THR A 62 -6.55 -2.07 2.84
CA THR A 62 -7.21 -0.98 2.11
C THR A 62 -6.69 0.37 2.61
N GLN A 63 -6.62 0.55 3.92
CA GLN A 63 -6.14 1.79 4.51
C GLN A 63 -4.69 2.07 4.10
N ALA A 64 -3.83 1.06 4.14
CA ALA A 64 -2.44 1.22 3.76
C ALA A 64 -2.31 1.63 2.30
N LEU A 65 -3.04 0.95 1.41
CA LEU A 65 -2.98 1.27 -0.02
C LEU A 65 -3.56 2.65 -0.31
N LEU A 66 -4.66 3.02 0.35
CA LEU A 66 -5.23 4.35 0.19
C LEU A 66 -4.21 5.43 0.54
N ASN A 67 -3.48 5.24 1.63
CA ASN A 67 -2.51 6.23 2.05
C ASN A 67 -1.40 6.40 1.02
N ILE A 68 -0.95 5.31 0.41
CA ILE A 68 0.09 5.39 -0.60
C ILE A 68 -0.42 6.06 -1.87
N VAL A 69 -1.61 5.66 -2.33
CA VAL A 69 -2.19 6.23 -3.55
C VAL A 69 -2.50 7.71 -3.35
N ARG A 70 -3.05 8.07 -2.18
CA ARG A 70 -3.36 9.46 -1.89
C ARG A 70 -2.10 10.32 -1.85
N ASN A 71 -1.01 9.80 -1.27
CA ASN A 71 0.25 10.54 -1.25
C ASN A 71 0.76 10.79 -2.67
N ALA A 72 0.65 9.79 -3.55
CA ALA A 72 1.06 9.95 -4.93
C ALA A 72 0.22 11.00 -5.64
N TRP A 73 -1.09 10.96 -5.42
CA TRP A 73 -2.00 11.92 -6.05
C TRP A 73 -1.74 13.34 -5.54
N GLU A 74 -1.54 13.49 -4.23
CA GLU A 74 -1.29 14.81 -3.65
C GLU A 74 0.03 15.41 -4.11
N ALA A 75 1.02 14.58 -4.41
CA ALA A 75 2.31 15.06 -4.91
C ALA A 75 2.27 15.41 -6.40
N SER A 76 1.26 14.97 -7.10
CA SER A 76 1.15 15.17 -8.53
C SER A 76 0.74 16.62 -8.83
N GLU A 77 1.37 17.20 -9.85
CA GLU A 77 1.06 18.58 -10.23
C GLU A 77 -0.02 18.64 -11.30
N ALA A 78 -0.15 17.58 -12.09
CA ALA A 78 -1.16 17.52 -13.15
C ALA A 78 -1.23 16.09 -13.67
N ASP A 79 -2.41 15.71 -14.18
CA ASP A 79 -2.61 14.45 -14.91
C ASP A 79 -1.98 13.26 -14.20
N CYS A 80 -2.38 13.03 -12.96
CA CYS A 80 -1.86 11.92 -12.18
C CYS A 80 -2.32 10.60 -12.77
N LYS A 81 -1.36 9.72 -13.03
CA LYS A 81 -1.63 8.38 -13.53
C LYS A 81 -0.99 7.39 -12.56
N ILE A 82 -1.77 6.47 -12.04
CA ILE A 82 -1.29 5.47 -11.09
C ILE A 82 -1.64 4.09 -11.63
N THR A 83 -0.64 3.22 -11.69
CA THR A 83 -0.86 1.82 -12.07
C THR A 83 -0.82 0.99 -10.80
N ILE A 84 -1.84 0.14 -10.60
CA ILE A 84 -1.86 -0.84 -9.53
C ILE A 84 -1.61 -2.19 -10.18
N LYS A 85 -0.48 -2.80 -9.83
CA LYS A 85 -0.05 -4.06 -10.43
C LYS A 85 0.03 -5.12 -9.36
N THR A 86 -0.54 -6.31 -9.62
CA THR A 86 -0.47 -7.42 -8.66
C THR A 86 0.17 -8.63 -9.31
N ARG A 87 1.04 -9.30 -8.57
CA ARG A 87 1.73 -10.52 -9.01
C ARG A 87 1.97 -11.40 -7.80
N SER A 88 2.25 -12.67 -8.04
CA SER A 88 2.71 -13.55 -6.96
C SER A 88 4.20 -13.81 -7.13
N ARG A 89 4.88 -14.05 -6.01
CA ARG A 89 6.27 -14.49 -5.97
C ARG A 89 6.34 -15.78 -5.18
N ARG A 90 6.98 -16.79 -5.75
CA ARG A 90 7.07 -18.10 -5.12
C ARG A 90 8.37 -18.23 -4.35
N GLN A 91 8.31 -18.98 -3.23
CA GLN A 91 9.50 -19.29 -2.44
C GLN A 91 10.31 -18.05 -2.15
N TYR A 92 9.65 -17.05 -1.59
CA TYR A 92 10.21 -15.73 -1.37
C TYR A 92 10.47 -15.50 0.11
N THR A 93 11.64 -14.97 0.44
CA THR A 93 12.02 -14.72 1.83
C THR A 93 11.73 -13.27 2.20
N LEU A 94 10.98 -13.08 3.30
CA LEU A 94 10.69 -11.76 3.87
C LEU A 94 11.13 -11.79 5.33
N ASN A 95 11.95 -10.82 5.71
CA ASN A 95 12.39 -10.66 7.10
C ASN A 95 12.93 -11.97 7.68
N GLY A 96 13.70 -12.70 6.87
CA GLY A 96 14.32 -13.94 7.33
C GLY A 96 13.42 -15.15 7.30
N HIS A 97 12.15 -15.01 6.90
CA HIS A 97 11.22 -16.11 6.83
C HIS A 97 10.89 -16.42 5.37
N ARG A 98 10.99 -17.69 5.00
CA ARG A 98 10.68 -18.11 3.63
C ARG A 98 9.21 -18.44 3.52
N HIS A 99 8.57 -17.84 2.53
CA HIS A 99 7.14 -18.05 2.28
C HIS A 99 6.94 -18.75 0.96
N LYS A 100 5.97 -19.67 0.93
CA LYS A 100 5.63 -20.39 -0.28
C LYS A 100 5.13 -19.44 -1.37
N LEU A 101 4.29 -18.48 -0.99
CA LEU A 101 3.75 -17.47 -1.89
C LEU A 101 3.71 -16.12 -1.20
N VAL A 102 4.05 -15.09 -1.94
CA VAL A 102 3.96 -13.70 -1.50
C VAL A 102 3.21 -12.92 -2.57
N CYS A 103 2.26 -12.10 -2.14
CA CYS A 103 1.56 -11.20 -3.03
C CYS A 103 2.34 -9.91 -3.15
N ALA A 104 2.69 -9.51 -4.37
CA ALA A 104 3.38 -8.25 -4.63
C ALA A 104 2.37 -7.28 -5.23
N ILE A 105 2.19 -6.14 -4.57
CA ILE A 105 1.30 -5.08 -5.05
C ILE A 105 2.18 -3.87 -5.33
N ASP A 106 2.28 -3.49 -6.60
CA ASP A 106 3.06 -2.32 -7.00
C ASP A 106 2.11 -1.16 -7.25
N ILE A 107 2.43 -0.02 -6.64
CA ILE A 107 1.74 1.24 -6.89
C ILE A 107 2.74 2.13 -7.62
N ILE A 108 2.50 2.35 -8.90
CA ILE A 108 3.45 3.04 -9.78
C ILE A 108 2.81 4.37 -10.21
N ASP A 109 3.47 5.49 -9.91
CA ASP A 109 2.93 6.79 -10.30
C ASP A 109 3.90 7.54 -11.21
N ASN A 110 3.35 8.52 -11.95
CA ASN A 110 4.10 9.33 -12.89
C ASN A 110 4.45 10.70 -12.32
N GLY A 111 4.45 10.85 -11.01
CA GLY A 111 4.68 12.13 -10.35
C GLY A 111 6.13 12.56 -10.34
N PRO A 112 6.44 13.62 -9.58
CA PRO A 112 7.79 14.22 -9.61
C PRO A 112 8.86 13.36 -8.94
N GLY A 113 8.47 12.33 -8.21
CA GLY A 113 9.42 11.49 -7.50
C GLY A 113 9.65 11.97 -6.08
N ILE A 114 10.47 11.23 -5.36
CA ILE A 114 10.81 11.52 -3.97
C ILE A 114 12.27 11.98 -3.96
N PRO A 115 12.58 13.12 -3.35
CA PRO A 115 13.97 13.58 -3.27
C PRO A 115 14.86 12.54 -2.59
N ASN A 116 16.06 12.36 -3.12
CA ASN A 116 16.99 11.34 -2.61
C ASN A 116 17.31 11.51 -1.13
N ASP A 117 17.36 12.74 -0.66
CA ASP A 117 17.66 13.00 0.74
C ASP A 117 16.51 12.62 1.68
N LEU A 118 15.33 12.38 1.14
CA LEU A 118 14.19 11.94 1.94
C LEU A 118 13.93 10.44 1.87
N MET A 119 14.53 9.74 0.89
CA MET A 119 14.21 8.32 0.66
C MET A 119 14.45 7.44 1.88
N SER A 120 15.50 7.71 2.65
CA SER A 120 15.83 6.87 3.80
C SER A 120 14.88 7.08 4.97
N SER A 121 14.05 8.11 4.92
CA SER A 121 13.19 8.47 6.06
C SER A 121 11.72 8.57 5.73
N ILE A 122 11.30 8.17 4.50
CA ILE A 122 9.91 8.38 4.07
C ILE A 122 8.90 7.58 4.91
N PHE A 123 9.34 6.54 5.58
CA PHE A 123 8.44 5.73 6.41
C PHE A 123 8.45 6.14 7.88
N LEU A 124 9.24 7.16 8.23
CA LEU A 124 9.21 7.70 9.58
C LEU A 124 8.01 8.63 9.74
N PRO A 125 7.45 8.72 10.93
CA PRO A 125 6.31 9.62 11.15
C PRO A 125 6.69 11.09 10.87
N MET A 126 5.75 11.84 10.35
CA MET A 126 5.87 13.30 10.15
C MET A 126 6.85 13.71 9.08
N VAL A 127 7.33 12.78 8.25
CA VAL A 127 8.19 13.12 7.12
C VAL A 127 7.31 13.47 5.92
N THR A 128 7.56 14.63 5.31
CA THR A 128 6.83 15.03 4.12
C THR A 128 7.67 16.02 3.33
N SER A 129 7.57 15.96 2.00
CA SER A 129 8.20 16.94 1.12
C SER A 129 7.27 18.12 0.82
N ARG A 130 6.06 18.12 1.40
CA ARG A 130 5.07 19.18 1.19
C ARG A 130 4.56 19.66 2.53
N PRO A 131 4.36 20.98 2.68
CA PRO A 131 3.90 21.52 3.96
C PRO A 131 2.55 20.98 4.40
N GLU A 132 1.64 20.72 3.46
CA GLU A 132 0.32 20.22 3.79
C GLU A 132 0.23 18.71 3.76
N GLY A 133 1.31 18.02 3.44
CA GLY A 133 1.32 16.57 3.42
C GLY A 133 1.54 16.00 4.82
N SER A 134 0.99 14.82 5.05
CA SER A 134 1.16 14.11 6.31
C SER A 134 2.08 12.92 6.11
N GLY A 135 3.17 12.83 6.86
CA GLY A 135 4.05 11.68 6.81
C GLY A 135 3.47 10.45 7.50
N LEU A 136 2.36 10.60 8.24
CA LEU A 136 1.77 9.48 8.98
C LEU A 136 1.25 8.38 8.07
N GLY A 137 0.80 8.73 6.86
CA GLY A 137 0.25 7.75 5.93
C GLY A 137 1.24 6.65 5.59
N LEU A 138 2.49 7.01 5.32
CA LEU A 138 3.51 6.02 4.95
C LEU A 138 3.97 5.22 6.15
N SER A 139 4.07 5.81 7.33
CA SER A 139 4.46 5.07 8.53
C SER A 139 3.36 4.09 8.94
N ILE A 140 2.09 4.46 8.75
CA ILE A 140 0.97 3.57 9.05
C ILE A 140 0.97 2.40 8.06
N ALA A 141 1.22 2.68 6.79
CA ALA A 141 1.29 1.62 5.78
C ALA A 141 2.40 0.62 6.13
N GLN A 142 3.57 1.11 6.54
CA GLN A 142 4.65 0.22 6.92
C GLN A 142 4.28 -0.63 8.12
N LEU A 143 3.63 -0.03 9.12
CA LEU A 143 3.21 -0.78 10.30
C LEU A 143 2.22 -1.88 9.91
N THR A 144 1.27 -1.57 9.04
CA THR A 144 0.31 -2.56 8.56
C THR A 144 1.01 -3.73 7.89
N LEU A 145 1.96 -3.45 7.00
CA LEU A 145 2.70 -4.51 6.32
C LEU A 145 3.52 -5.33 7.31
N THR A 146 4.18 -4.67 8.27
CA THR A 146 4.93 -5.37 9.30
C THR A 146 4.05 -6.33 10.09
N ARG A 147 2.84 -5.89 10.44
CA ARG A 147 1.91 -6.75 11.18
C ARG A 147 1.43 -7.95 10.37
N HIS A 148 1.44 -7.83 9.06
CA HIS A 148 1.12 -8.95 8.18
C HIS A 148 2.33 -9.85 7.91
N GLY A 149 3.49 -9.52 8.48
CA GLY A 149 4.72 -10.23 8.18
C GLY A 149 5.34 -9.84 6.86
N GLY A 150 4.89 -8.74 6.29
CA GLY A 150 5.34 -8.27 5.00
C GLY A 150 6.31 -7.12 5.08
N VAL A 151 6.63 -6.56 3.93
CA VAL A 151 7.50 -5.39 3.84
C VAL A 151 6.95 -4.44 2.78
N ILE A 152 7.39 -3.18 2.87
CA ILE A 152 7.09 -2.19 1.85
C ILE A 152 8.42 -1.60 1.39
N GLN A 153 8.56 -1.45 0.08
CA GLN A 153 9.76 -0.94 -0.55
C GLN A 153 9.40 0.19 -1.48
N ALA A 154 10.34 1.08 -1.72
CA ALA A 154 10.10 2.21 -2.62
C ALA A 154 11.32 2.45 -3.50
N VAL A 155 11.07 2.68 -4.78
CA VAL A 155 12.09 3.11 -5.74
C VAL A 155 11.51 4.31 -6.44
N SER A 156 12.27 5.40 -6.53
CA SER A 156 11.73 6.63 -7.09
C SER A 156 12.75 7.35 -7.95
N GLU A 157 12.25 7.86 -9.06
CA GLU A 157 12.94 8.81 -9.91
C GLU A 157 11.86 9.68 -10.54
N PRO A 158 12.24 10.87 -11.08
CA PRO A 158 11.21 11.73 -11.67
C PRO A 158 10.43 11.02 -12.75
N GLY A 159 9.11 11.07 -12.66
CA GLY A 159 8.22 10.45 -13.62
C GLY A 159 7.92 8.99 -13.36
N ASN A 160 8.58 8.36 -12.38
CA ASN A 160 8.36 6.94 -12.12
C ASN A 160 8.71 6.60 -10.68
N THR A 161 7.71 6.59 -9.82
CA THR A 161 7.87 6.16 -8.43
C THR A 161 7.06 4.89 -8.22
N CYS A 162 7.68 3.87 -7.66
CA CYS A 162 7.04 2.59 -7.41
C CYS A 162 7.15 2.22 -5.95
N PHE A 163 6.00 2.02 -5.30
CA PHE A 163 5.93 1.42 -3.98
C PHE A 163 5.49 -0.02 -4.17
N THR A 164 6.25 -0.95 -3.59
CA THR A 164 5.94 -2.37 -3.65
C THR A 164 5.60 -2.88 -2.27
N LEU A 165 4.39 -3.40 -2.12
CA LEU A 165 3.94 -4.03 -0.88
C LEU A 165 4.04 -5.54 -1.08
N LEU A 166 4.77 -6.19 -0.18
CA LEU A 166 4.96 -7.65 -0.23
C LEU A 166 4.25 -8.26 0.97
N VAL A 167 3.20 -9.01 0.71
CA VAL A 167 2.35 -9.59 1.75
C VAL A 167 2.42 -11.11 1.66
N PRO A 168 2.82 -11.79 2.74
CA PRO A 168 2.78 -13.26 2.72
C PRO A 168 1.36 -13.74 2.46
N MET A 169 1.22 -14.70 1.56
CA MET A 169 -0.09 -15.26 1.25
C MET A 169 -0.34 -16.44 2.17
N GLU A 170 -0.80 -16.13 3.37
CA GLU A 170 -1.07 -17.14 4.39
C GLU A 170 -2.23 -18.01 3.93
N GLU A 171 -2.03 -19.32 3.96
CA GLU A 171 -3.02 -20.25 3.43
C GLU A 171 -4.25 -20.30 4.33
N LEU A 172 -5.38 -20.58 3.70
CA LEU A 172 -6.62 -20.79 4.42
C LEU A 172 -6.55 -22.10 5.18
N HIS A 173 -7.16 -22.13 6.37
CA HIS A 173 -7.25 -23.34 7.15
C HIS A 173 -8.63 -23.98 6.96
N ASP A 174 -8.64 -25.30 6.91
CA ASP A 174 -9.89 -26.03 6.78
C ASP A 174 -10.69 -26.07 8.07
#